data_bb69d497c36dd6bdad604641ed014850
#
_entry.id   bb69d497c36dd6bdad604641ed014850
#
_cell.length_a   1.000
_cell.length_b   1.000
_cell.length_c   1.000
_cell.angle_alpha   90.00
_cell.angle_beta   90.00
_cell.angle_gamma   90.00
#
_symmetry.space_group_name_H-M   'P 1'
#
loop_
_entity.id
_entity.type
_entity.pdbx_description
1 polymer ?
#
loop_
_entity_poly.entity_id
_entity_poly.type
_entity_poly.pdbx_seq_one_letter_code
_entity_poly.pdbx_strand_id
1 'polypeptide(L)'
;SDAHAHEQQNAQRIITAGGSLTEIVFALELGDQVVATDSTSMYPEKARHITKLGYFRQLSTEGVLAQQPTLLLGASATGPSDMIEQVSGAGVDVVIYDMPKNLQGLRQLIEHVGEKLQVSDKAQHLATTISARASREVEAFKKQKAAYSPVDNRPMKALFVVSNNDRGLTVAGHNTVPQAMFDLLGIQNGAESLEGYKLINNEAVLQHNPDVIFVAGHMLHGKEALSHLCRHPAIAATFAGKHCLVKAMDSNVALGLSPRFAQGMSAISEHALQALALKAVNETATPARDKAE
;
A
#
# COMPACT_ATOMS: atom_id res chain seq x y z
N SER A 1 -9.51 30.18 32.58
CA SER A 1 -9.44 30.91 31.28
C SER A 1 -8.11 30.71 30.56
N ASP A 2 -7.06 30.30 31.26
CA ASP A 2 -5.75 30.14 30.62
C ASP A 2 -5.57 28.81 29.86
N ALA A 3 -6.31 27.76 30.20
CA ALA A 3 -6.27 26.48 29.52
C ALA A 3 -6.86 26.57 28.11
N HIS A 4 -7.92 27.33 27.91
CA HIS A 4 -8.53 27.52 26.58
C HIS A 4 -7.68 28.40 25.65
N ALA A 5 -6.93 29.35 26.20
CA ALA A 5 -6.01 30.20 25.44
C ALA A 5 -4.79 29.37 24.94
N HIS A 6 -4.31 28.42 25.74
CA HIS A 6 -3.23 27.52 25.35
C HIS A 6 -3.67 26.51 24.27
N GLU A 7 -4.89 25.96 24.34
CA GLU A 7 -5.43 25.08 23.30
C GLU A 7 -5.59 25.83 21.97
N GLN A 8 -6.02 27.07 21.97
CA GLN A 8 -6.15 27.86 20.74
C GLN A 8 -4.80 28.30 20.15
N GLN A 9 -3.74 28.45 20.97
CA GLN A 9 -2.40 28.79 20.49
C GLN A 9 -1.67 27.60 19.81
N ASN A 10 -2.05 26.37 20.13
CA ASN A 10 -1.46 25.13 19.54
C ASN A 10 -2.26 24.55 18.38
N ALA A 11 -3.38 25.16 17.99
CA ALA A 11 -4.18 24.70 16.87
C ALA A 11 -3.41 24.90 15.56
N GLN A 12 -3.09 23.80 14.89
CA GLN A 12 -2.42 23.82 13.60
C GLN A 12 -3.45 23.92 12.47
N ARG A 13 -3.04 24.50 11.36
CA ARG A 13 -3.71 24.41 10.07
C ARG A 13 -2.81 23.57 9.18
N ILE A 14 -3.15 22.30 9.07
CA ILE A 14 -2.29 21.30 8.45
C ILE A 14 -2.70 21.04 7.01
N ILE A 15 -1.72 21.06 6.11
CA ILE A 15 -1.86 20.47 4.78
C ILE A 15 -1.11 19.16 4.78
N THR A 16 -1.75 18.10 4.32
CA THR A 16 -1.10 16.81 4.12
C THR A 16 -1.00 16.51 2.62
N ALA A 17 0.17 16.11 2.17
CA ALA A 17 0.46 15.74 0.78
C ALA A 17 0.93 14.30 0.73
N GLY A 18 0.07 13.44 0.19
CA GLY A 18 0.24 11.98 0.17
C GLY A 18 -0.77 11.29 1.07
N GLY A 19 -1.47 10.29 0.51
CA GLY A 19 -2.57 9.60 1.19
C GLY A 19 -2.18 8.94 2.50
N SER A 20 -0.97 8.38 2.59
CA SER A 20 -0.47 7.73 3.81
C SER A 20 -0.32 8.71 4.96
N LEU A 21 0.20 9.91 4.70
CA LEU A 21 0.33 10.95 5.73
C LEU A 21 -1.03 11.44 6.20
N THR A 22 -1.96 11.65 5.28
CA THR A 22 -3.33 12.01 5.62
C THR A 22 -3.95 10.97 6.55
N GLU A 23 -3.82 9.69 6.22
CA GLU A 23 -4.36 8.61 7.05
C GLU A 23 -3.72 8.58 8.45
N ILE A 24 -2.42 8.83 8.54
CA ILE A 24 -1.73 8.87 9.84
C ILE A 24 -2.28 10.01 10.70
N VAL A 25 -2.43 11.21 10.14
CA VAL A 25 -2.94 12.36 10.89
C VAL A 25 -4.36 12.10 11.40
N PHE A 26 -5.23 11.52 10.56
CA PHE A 26 -6.57 11.12 10.98
C PHE A 26 -6.56 10.02 12.04
N ALA A 27 -5.68 9.03 11.91
CA ALA A 27 -5.54 7.96 12.90
C ALA A 27 -5.02 8.47 14.25
N LEU A 28 -4.28 9.57 14.26
CA LEU A 28 -3.84 10.27 15.47
C LEU A 28 -4.92 11.21 16.03
N GLU A 29 -6.11 11.18 15.48
CA GLU A 29 -7.28 11.97 15.89
C GLU A 29 -7.10 13.48 15.70
N LEU A 30 -6.26 13.88 14.75
CA LEU A 30 -6.01 15.29 14.41
C LEU A 30 -6.56 15.69 13.04
N GLY A 31 -7.45 14.89 12.48
CA GLY A 31 -8.06 15.15 11.16
C GLY A 31 -8.79 16.48 11.07
N ASP A 32 -9.35 16.98 12.18
CA ASP A 32 -10.04 18.27 12.22
C ASP A 32 -9.10 19.46 11.99
N GLN A 33 -7.79 19.27 12.15
CA GLN A 33 -6.78 20.30 11.87
C GLN A 33 -6.31 20.29 10.41
N VAL A 34 -6.69 19.31 9.62
CA VAL A 34 -6.33 19.20 8.19
C VAL A 34 -7.25 20.10 7.38
N VAL A 35 -6.68 21.15 6.78
CA VAL A 35 -7.43 22.15 6.00
C VAL A 35 -7.43 21.87 4.51
N ALA A 36 -6.44 21.14 4.01
CA ALA A 36 -6.35 20.76 2.61
C ALA A 36 -5.46 19.50 2.47
N THR A 37 -5.69 18.77 1.40
CA THR A 37 -4.94 17.56 1.06
C THR A 37 -4.62 17.54 -0.43
N ASP A 38 -3.94 16.50 -0.87
CA ASP A 38 -3.71 16.20 -2.28
C ASP A 38 -4.76 15.24 -2.85
N SER A 39 -4.66 14.97 -4.15
CA SER A 39 -5.62 14.14 -4.88
C SER A 39 -5.60 12.64 -4.46
N THR A 40 -4.55 12.15 -3.81
CA THR A 40 -4.45 10.76 -3.37
C THR A 40 -5.10 10.52 -2.00
N SER A 41 -5.48 11.57 -1.29
CA SER A 41 -6.01 11.53 0.08
C SER A 41 -7.51 11.27 0.09
N MET A 42 -7.89 9.99 -0.01
CA MET A 42 -9.28 9.58 -0.15
C MET A 42 -9.81 8.78 1.06
N TYR A 43 -8.94 8.51 2.04
CA TYR A 43 -9.31 7.76 3.24
C TYR A 43 -8.79 8.48 4.50
N PRO A 44 -9.55 8.53 5.60
CA PRO A 44 -10.93 8.03 5.78
C PRO A 44 -11.96 8.84 4.99
N GLU A 45 -13.24 8.49 5.08
CA GLU A 45 -14.31 9.16 4.32
C GLU A 45 -14.31 10.67 4.51
N LYS A 46 -14.04 11.16 5.71
CA LYS A 46 -13.93 12.60 5.99
C LYS A 46 -12.84 13.29 5.15
N ALA A 47 -11.75 12.60 4.85
CA ALA A 47 -10.67 13.16 4.04
C ALA A 47 -11.11 13.45 2.60
N ARG A 48 -12.08 12.70 2.07
CA ARG A 48 -12.60 12.92 0.71
C ARG A 48 -13.23 14.29 0.52
N HIS A 49 -13.76 14.86 1.60
CA HIS A 49 -14.49 16.13 1.58
C HIS A 49 -13.63 17.33 1.91
N ILE A 50 -12.36 17.12 2.23
CA ILE A 50 -11.39 18.18 2.47
C ILE A 50 -10.92 18.74 1.12
N THR A 51 -10.66 20.05 1.08
CA THR A 51 -10.15 20.73 -0.11
C THR A 51 -8.96 20.00 -0.72
N LYS A 52 -9.02 19.72 -2.03
CA LYS A 52 -7.96 19.06 -2.78
C LYS A 52 -7.12 20.10 -3.52
N LEU A 53 -5.80 20.04 -3.36
CA LEU A 53 -4.86 20.96 -4.00
C LEU A 53 -4.24 20.39 -5.28
N GLY A 54 -4.71 19.21 -5.72
CA GLY A 54 -4.19 18.51 -6.87
C GLY A 54 -3.18 17.43 -6.51
N TYR A 55 -2.37 17.02 -7.48
CA TYR A 55 -1.40 15.96 -7.29
C TYR A 55 -0.19 16.44 -6.48
N PHE A 56 0.23 15.69 -5.48
CA PHE A 56 1.23 16.16 -4.51
C PHE A 56 2.60 16.51 -5.11
N ARG A 57 2.94 15.97 -6.27
CA ARG A 57 4.19 16.29 -6.97
C ARG A 57 4.13 17.62 -7.71
N GLN A 58 2.93 18.16 -7.92
CA GLN A 58 2.68 19.36 -8.75
C GLN A 58 1.77 20.35 -8.03
N LEU A 59 2.03 20.60 -6.76
CA LEU A 59 1.29 21.60 -5.98
C LEU A 59 1.70 23.01 -6.40
N SER A 60 0.74 23.94 -6.39
CA SER A 60 1.05 25.35 -6.63
C SER A 60 1.29 26.09 -5.32
N THR A 61 2.26 26.99 -5.32
CA THR A 61 2.53 27.85 -4.17
C THR A 61 1.30 28.65 -3.78
N GLU A 62 0.62 29.24 -4.75
CA GLU A 62 -0.59 30.04 -4.53
C GLU A 62 -1.71 29.21 -3.89
N GLY A 63 -1.96 28.01 -4.42
CA GLY A 63 -2.98 27.12 -3.90
C GLY A 63 -2.71 26.70 -2.45
N VAL A 64 -1.46 26.40 -2.12
CA VAL A 64 -1.04 26.06 -0.77
C VAL A 64 -1.21 27.24 0.18
N LEU A 65 -0.66 28.41 -0.16
CA LEU A 65 -0.71 29.59 0.70
C LEU A 65 -2.13 30.15 0.87
N ALA A 66 -3.01 29.96 -0.12
CA ALA A 66 -4.42 30.36 -0.01
C ALA A 66 -5.16 29.68 1.14
N GLN A 67 -4.69 28.51 1.57
CA GLN A 67 -5.26 27.77 2.70
C GLN A 67 -4.81 28.29 4.06
N GLN A 68 -3.88 29.23 4.09
CA GLN A 68 -3.30 29.79 5.33
C GLN A 68 -2.77 28.70 6.26
N PRO A 69 -1.92 27.79 5.77
CA PRO A 69 -1.41 26.69 6.60
C PRO A 69 -0.36 27.18 7.59
N THR A 70 -0.27 26.50 8.73
CA THR A 70 0.86 26.63 9.64
C THR A 70 1.89 25.53 9.41
N LEU A 71 1.44 24.39 8.86
CA LEU A 71 2.25 23.19 8.71
C LEU A 71 1.89 22.48 7.42
N LEU A 72 2.90 22.07 6.66
CA LEU A 72 2.76 21.18 5.51
C LEU A 72 3.55 19.90 5.79
N LEU A 73 2.86 18.78 5.86
CA LEU A 73 3.45 17.45 5.96
C LEU A 73 3.36 16.79 4.58
N GLY A 74 4.51 16.47 3.99
CA GLY A 74 4.57 15.91 2.64
C GLY A 74 5.30 14.59 2.58
N ALA A 75 4.80 13.70 1.71
CA ALA A 75 5.52 12.49 1.31
C ALA A 75 6.73 12.87 0.44
N SER A 76 7.67 11.92 0.31
CA SER A 76 8.78 12.06 -0.64
C SER A 76 8.26 12.48 -2.02
N ALA A 77 8.99 13.29 -2.72
CA ALA A 77 8.63 13.82 -4.04
C ALA A 77 7.46 14.84 -4.01
N THR A 78 6.95 15.25 -2.85
CA THR A 78 6.08 16.41 -2.76
C THR A 78 6.82 17.62 -3.34
N GLY A 79 6.20 18.30 -4.25
CA GLY A 79 6.87 19.41 -4.94
C GLY A 79 5.92 20.19 -5.84
N PRO A 80 6.49 20.95 -6.75
CA PRO A 80 7.93 21.08 -7.09
C PRO A 80 8.77 21.76 -6.01
N SER A 81 10.08 21.66 -6.15
CA SER A 81 11.04 22.23 -5.18
C SER A 81 10.83 23.73 -4.95
N ASP A 82 10.52 24.46 -6.00
CA ASP A 82 10.25 25.89 -5.93
C ASP A 82 9.05 26.20 -5.03
N MET A 83 8.02 25.38 -5.09
CA MET A 83 6.85 25.52 -4.22
C MET A 83 7.27 25.31 -2.77
N ILE A 84 8.05 24.29 -2.47
CA ILE A 84 8.54 23.99 -1.11
C ILE A 84 9.32 25.19 -0.57
N GLU A 85 10.25 25.75 -1.34
CA GLU A 85 11.04 26.92 -0.96
C GLU A 85 10.17 28.15 -0.69
N GLN A 86 9.22 28.42 -1.58
CA GLN A 86 8.34 29.59 -1.49
C GLN A 86 7.39 29.48 -0.28
N VAL A 87 6.82 28.33 -0.05
CA VAL A 87 5.90 28.07 1.05
C VAL A 87 6.67 28.18 2.38
N SER A 88 7.84 27.56 2.46
CA SER A 88 8.71 27.65 3.63
C SER A 88 9.15 29.10 3.88
N GLY A 89 9.54 29.82 2.82
CA GLY A 89 9.91 31.25 2.90
C GLY A 89 8.77 32.16 3.37
N ALA A 90 7.53 31.76 3.15
CA ALA A 90 6.35 32.47 3.65
C ALA A 90 6.02 32.21 5.12
N GLY A 91 6.82 31.42 5.82
CA GLY A 91 6.68 31.15 7.26
C GLY A 91 5.91 29.88 7.59
N VAL A 92 5.57 29.05 6.61
CA VAL A 92 4.95 27.74 6.84
C VAL A 92 6.03 26.72 7.22
N ASP A 93 5.78 25.97 8.27
CA ASP A 93 6.65 24.86 8.66
C ASP A 93 6.41 23.69 7.67
N VAL A 94 7.45 23.30 6.95
CA VAL A 94 7.36 22.25 5.92
C VAL A 94 8.22 21.07 6.34
N VAL A 95 7.61 19.89 6.43
CA VAL A 95 8.31 18.65 6.74
C VAL A 95 8.03 17.63 5.63
N ILE A 96 9.08 17.20 4.96
CA ILE A 96 9.00 16.16 3.94
C ILE A 96 9.58 14.88 4.53
N TYR A 97 8.80 13.82 4.52
CA TYR A 97 9.18 12.53 5.08
C TYR A 97 9.61 11.56 3.99
N ASP A 98 10.67 10.81 4.25
CA ASP A 98 10.98 9.62 3.47
C ASP A 98 9.90 8.58 3.71
N MET A 99 9.26 8.12 2.63
CA MET A 99 8.19 7.16 2.76
C MET A 99 8.74 5.75 3.01
N PRO A 100 8.24 5.07 4.04
CA PRO A 100 8.73 3.75 4.42
C PRO A 100 8.34 2.69 3.39
N LYS A 101 9.11 1.60 3.35
CA LYS A 101 8.87 0.46 2.47
C LYS A 101 8.57 -0.83 3.24
N ASN A 102 8.56 -0.78 4.57
CA ASN A 102 8.28 -1.93 5.43
C ASN A 102 7.58 -1.49 6.72
N LEU A 103 7.14 -2.47 7.49
CA LEU A 103 6.37 -2.23 8.71
C LEU A 103 7.15 -1.43 9.75
N GLN A 104 8.45 -1.73 9.93
CA GLN A 104 9.28 -0.99 10.88
C GLN A 104 9.41 0.48 10.48
N GLY A 105 9.61 0.76 9.20
CA GLY A 105 9.64 2.12 8.68
C GLY A 105 8.31 2.85 8.87
N LEU A 106 7.19 2.15 8.70
CA LEU A 106 5.86 2.72 8.98
C LEU A 106 5.72 3.13 10.46
N ARG A 107 6.17 2.27 11.37
CA ARG A 107 6.17 2.59 12.80
C ARG A 107 6.96 3.84 13.09
N GLN A 108 8.17 3.95 12.53
CA GLN A 108 9.03 5.12 12.69
C GLN A 108 8.38 6.38 12.12
N LEU A 109 7.76 6.29 10.96
CA LEU A 109 7.03 7.42 10.37
C LEU A 109 5.90 7.89 11.27
N ILE A 110 5.11 6.98 11.80
CA ILE A 110 4.01 7.31 12.72
C ILE A 110 4.55 8.00 13.97
N GLU A 111 5.66 7.50 14.54
CA GLU A 111 6.29 8.11 15.72
C GLU A 111 6.83 9.50 15.41
N HIS A 112 7.46 9.70 14.24
CA HIS A 112 7.96 11.01 13.82
C HIS A 112 6.82 12.02 13.60
N VAL A 113 5.75 11.61 12.94
CA VAL A 113 4.56 12.46 12.75
C VAL A 113 3.94 12.80 14.11
N GLY A 114 3.84 11.81 14.99
CA GLY A 114 3.32 12.02 16.35
C GLY A 114 4.16 12.99 17.17
N GLU A 115 5.48 12.92 17.07
CA GLU A 115 6.39 13.85 17.71
C GLU A 115 6.18 15.27 17.16
N LYS A 116 6.12 15.41 15.84
CA LYS A 116 5.88 16.70 15.19
C LYS A 116 4.56 17.34 15.61
N LEU A 117 3.51 16.54 15.76
CA LEU A 117 2.18 16.99 16.14
C LEU A 117 1.96 17.00 17.67
N GLN A 118 2.99 16.70 18.45
CA GLN A 118 2.95 16.66 19.92
C GLN A 118 1.92 15.69 20.50
N VAL A 119 1.82 14.53 19.87
CA VAL A 119 0.96 13.40 20.29
C VAL A 119 1.74 12.09 20.30
N SER A 120 2.96 12.10 20.84
CA SER A 120 3.88 10.97 20.84
C SER A 120 3.29 9.71 21.45
N ASP A 121 2.52 9.84 22.55
CA ASP A 121 1.91 8.69 23.21
C ASP A 121 0.86 8.01 22.33
N LYS A 122 0.00 8.79 21.67
CA LYS A 122 -0.97 8.26 20.70
C LYS A 122 -0.29 7.60 19.52
N ALA A 123 0.79 8.20 19.04
CA ALA A 123 1.56 7.66 17.90
C ALA A 123 2.21 6.34 18.27
N GLN A 124 2.80 6.21 19.44
CA GLN A 124 3.39 4.96 19.92
C GLN A 124 2.32 3.86 20.06
N HIS A 125 1.17 4.21 20.60
CA HIS A 125 0.05 3.28 20.72
C HIS A 125 -0.45 2.81 19.34
N LEU A 126 -0.61 3.73 18.41
CA LEU A 126 -1.01 3.42 17.03
C LEU A 126 -0.01 2.48 16.36
N ALA A 127 1.28 2.79 16.43
CA ALA A 127 2.34 1.97 15.85
C ALA A 127 2.34 0.54 16.43
N THR A 128 2.19 0.41 17.75
CA THR A 128 2.11 -0.88 18.44
C THR A 128 0.86 -1.67 18.00
N THR A 129 -0.28 -1.00 17.90
CA THR A 129 -1.54 -1.62 17.47
C THR A 129 -1.44 -2.16 16.04
N ILE A 130 -0.87 -1.39 15.12
CA ILE A 130 -0.68 -1.81 13.73
C ILE A 130 0.23 -3.03 13.64
N SER A 131 1.34 -3.04 14.38
CA SER A 131 2.25 -4.20 14.44
C SER A 131 1.58 -5.43 15.00
N ALA A 132 0.80 -5.30 16.06
CA ALA A 132 0.09 -6.42 16.68
C ALA A 132 -0.95 -7.01 15.72
N ARG A 133 -1.68 -6.16 14.99
CA ARG A 133 -2.65 -6.62 13.98
C ARG A 133 -1.96 -7.34 12.83
N ALA A 134 -0.84 -6.82 12.35
CA ALA A 134 -0.06 -7.45 11.29
C ALA A 134 0.45 -8.83 11.73
N SER A 135 0.96 -8.95 12.96
CA SER A 135 1.41 -10.23 13.52
C SER A 135 0.29 -11.25 13.60
N ARG A 136 -0.91 -10.84 14.00
CA ARG A 136 -2.08 -11.72 14.02
C ARG A 136 -2.46 -12.23 12.63
N GLU A 137 -2.39 -11.37 11.61
CA GLU A 137 -2.64 -11.78 10.23
C GLU A 137 -1.61 -12.81 9.73
N VAL A 138 -0.34 -12.61 10.06
CA VAL A 138 0.72 -13.57 9.72
C VAL A 138 0.47 -14.92 10.36
N GLU A 139 0.17 -14.95 11.66
CA GLU A 139 -0.10 -16.20 12.40
C GLU A 139 -1.35 -16.92 11.88
N ALA A 140 -2.42 -16.17 11.60
CA ALA A 140 -3.65 -16.73 11.04
C ALA A 140 -3.39 -17.34 9.65
N PHE A 141 -2.63 -16.66 8.81
CA PHE A 141 -2.28 -17.16 7.47
C PHE A 141 -1.46 -18.46 7.56
N LYS A 142 -0.43 -18.50 8.40
CA LYS A 142 0.41 -19.69 8.60
C LYS A 142 -0.42 -20.88 9.03
N LYS A 143 -1.33 -20.67 9.97
CA LYS A 143 -2.21 -21.71 10.50
C LYS A 143 -3.16 -22.25 9.43
N GLN A 144 -3.79 -21.37 8.67
CA GLN A 144 -4.73 -21.74 7.61
C GLN A 144 -4.02 -22.41 6.44
N LYS A 145 -2.83 -21.92 6.08
CA LYS A 145 -1.99 -22.54 5.05
C LYS A 145 -1.62 -23.97 5.41
N ALA A 146 -1.22 -24.21 6.65
CA ALA A 146 -0.85 -25.55 7.13
C ALA A 146 -2.00 -26.56 7.03
N ALA A 147 -3.25 -26.10 7.15
CA ALA A 147 -4.43 -26.95 7.00
C ALA A 147 -4.65 -27.42 5.56
N TYR A 148 -4.25 -26.61 4.57
CA TYR A 148 -4.42 -26.95 3.15
C TYR A 148 -3.30 -27.81 2.59
N SER A 149 -2.09 -27.73 3.12
CA SER A 149 -0.93 -28.42 2.59
C SER A 149 0.05 -28.83 3.67
N PRO A 150 -0.28 -29.87 4.46
CA PRO A 150 0.61 -30.29 5.55
C PRO A 150 1.92 -30.93 5.07
N VAL A 151 2.04 -31.31 3.80
CA VAL A 151 3.19 -32.02 3.22
C VAL A 151 3.97 -31.18 2.22
N ASP A 152 3.38 -30.15 1.62
CA ASP A 152 4.02 -29.31 0.62
C ASP A 152 4.49 -28.00 1.22
N ASN A 153 5.80 -27.91 1.51
CA ASN A 153 6.44 -26.74 2.06
C ASN A 153 6.83 -25.69 1.01
N ARG A 154 6.42 -25.89 -0.26
CA ARG A 154 6.72 -24.89 -1.29
C ARG A 154 6.00 -23.58 -1.00
N PRO A 155 6.71 -22.44 -1.12
CA PRO A 155 6.06 -21.17 -0.90
C PRO A 155 5.02 -20.87 -1.99
N MET A 156 3.96 -20.17 -1.58
CA MET A 156 3.04 -19.55 -2.53
C MET A 156 3.82 -18.56 -3.41
N LYS A 157 3.49 -18.54 -4.71
CA LYS A 157 4.11 -17.62 -5.66
C LYS A 157 3.13 -16.54 -6.09
N ALA A 158 3.59 -15.30 -6.10
CA ALA A 158 2.77 -14.16 -6.45
C ALA A 158 3.53 -13.14 -7.32
N LEU A 159 2.78 -12.27 -7.94
CA LEU A 159 3.24 -11.03 -8.56
C LEU A 159 2.33 -9.90 -8.12
N PHE A 160 2.88 -8.70 -8.08
CA PHE A 160 2.11 -7.47 -7.89
C PHE A 160 2.30 -6.57 -9.11
N VAL A 161 1.23 -6.33 -9.86
CA VAL A 161 1.23 -5.53 -11.08
C VAL A 161 0.77 -4.11 -10.77
N VAL A 162 1.55 -3.12 -11.17
CA VAL A 162 1.23 -1.71 -10.93
C VAL A 162 0.81 -0.97 -12.19
N SER A 163 1.19 -1.44 -13.36
CA SER A 163 0.72 -0.89 -14.63
C SER A 163 0.83 -1.92 -15.75
N ASN A 164 0.00 -1.74 -16.75
CA ASN A 164 0.00 -2.49 -18.01
C ASN A 164 -0.12 -1.48 -19.16
N ASN A 165 0.91 -1.40 -19.98
CA ASN A 165 0.95 -0.50 -21.12
C ASN A 165 1.60 -1.19 -22.33
N ASP A 166 1.82 -0.44 -23.42
CA ASP A 166 2.39 -0.97 -24.67
C ASP A 166 3.77 -1.61 -24.48
N ARG A 167 4.50 -1.24 -23.43
CA ARG A 167 5.81 -1.82 -23.12
C ARG A 167 5.70 -3.16 -22.36
N GLY A 168 4.55 -3.44 -21.74
CA GLY A 168 4.29 -4.64 -20.97
C GLY A 168 3.83 -4.34 -19.55
N LEU A 169 4.02 -5.32 -18.67
CA LEU A 169 3.64 -5.24 -17.27
C LEU A 169 4.77 -4.64 -16.45
N THR A 170 4.45 -3.62 -15.65
CA THR A 170 5.33 -3.13 -14.59
C THR A 170 4.90 -3.77 -13.26
N VAL A 171 5.86 -4.35 -12.58
CA VAL A 171 5.63 -5.12 -11.35
C VAL A 171 6.46 -4.58 -10.19
N ALA A 172 6.01 -4.88 -8.98
CA ALA A 172 6.74 -4.56 -7.75
C ALA A 172 7.82 -5.60 -7.50
N GLY A 173 9.06 -5.17 -7.44
CA GLY A 173 10.23 -5.99 -7.12
C GLY A 173 10.73 -5.77 -5.71
N HIS A 174 12.05 -5.87 -5.54
CA HIS A 174 12.76 -5.68 -4.29
C HIS A 174 12.61 -4.23 -3.79
N ASN A 175 12.63 -4.02 -2.48
CA ASN A 175 12.48 -2.69 -1.84
C ASN A 175 11.18 -1.97 -2.19
N THR A 176 10.08 -2.71 -2.23
CA THR A 176 8.74 -2.17 -2.42
C THR A 176 7.81 -2.58 -1.28
N VAL A 177 6.72 -1.88 -1.10
CA VAL A 177 5.71 -2.22 -0.09
C VAL A 177 5.10 -3.61 -0.35
N PRO A 178 4.71 -3.97 -1.59
CA PRO A 178 4.24 -5.33 -1.86
C PRO A 178 5.25 -6.41 -1.47
N GLN A 179 6.52 -6.20 -1.75
CA GLN A 179 7.58 -7.15 -1.34
C GLN A 179 7.61 -7.33 0.18
N ALA A 180 7.51 -6.25 0.94
CA ALA A 180 7.49 -6.32 2.41
C ALA A 180 6.31 -7.13 2.93
N MET A 181 5.13 -6.97 2.34
CA MET A 181 3.93 -7.75 2.70
C MET A 181 4.10 -9.22 2.36
N PHE A 182 4.63 -9.54 1.18
CA PHE A 182 4.91 -10.91 0.76
C PHE A 182 5.92 -11.57 1.69
N ASP A 183 6.98 -10.88 2.07
CA ASP A 183 8.01 -11.39 2.99
C ASP A 183 7.41 -11.78 4.33
N LEU A 184 6.56 -10.94 4.89
CA LEU A 184 5.89 -11.23 6.18
C LEU A 184 5.01 -12.48 6.10
N LEU A 185 4.36 -12.72 4.97
CA LEU A 185 3.48 -13.87 4.74
C LEU A 185 4.22 -15.10 4.22
N GLY A 186 5.52 -15.00 3.93
CA GLY A 186 6.27 -16.10 3.34
C GLY A 186 5.86 -16.41 1.90
N ILE A 187 5.36 -15.42 1.17
CA ILE A 187 4.97 -15.54 -0.24
C ILE A 187 6.16 -15.15 -1.11
N GLN A 188 6.46 -15.97 -2.11
CA GLN A 188 7.56 -15.71 -3.03
C GLN A 188 7.12 -14.73 -4.13
N ASN A 189 7.82 -13.62 -4.24
CA ASN A 189 7.60 -12.64 -5.30
C ASN A 189 8.41 -13.03 -6.55
N GLY A 190 7.75 -13.19 -7.68
CA GLY A 190 8.40 -13.52 -8.95
C GLY A 190 9.30 -12.42 -9.51
N ALA A 191 9.15 -11.20 -9.02
CA ALA A 191 9.94 -10.05 -9.42
C ALA A 191 11.00 -9.66 -8.38
N GLU A 192 11.29 -10.51 -7.41
CA GLU A 192 12.20 -10.20 -6.30
C GLU A 192 13.60 -9.77 -6.76
N SER A 193 14.07 -10.27 -7.90
CA SER A 193 15.38 -9.90 -8.46
C SER A 193 15.41 -8.50 -9.08
N LEU A 194 14.26 -7.87 -9.30
CA LEU A 194 14.16 -6.53 -9.85
C LEU A 194 14.15 -5.50 -8.72
N GLU A 195 14.87 -4.41 -8.88
CA GLU A 195 14.90 -3.32 -7.90
C GLU A 195 13.76 -2.35 -8.15
N GLY A 196 12.92 -2.13 -7.15
CA GLY A 196 11.80 -1.20 -7.26
C GLY A 196 10.71 -1.68 -8.23
N TYR A 197 10.08 -0.76 -8.90
CA TYR A 197 9.03 -1.06 -9.89
C TYR A 197 9.64 -1.11 -11.28
N LYS A 198 9.56 -2.25 -11.92
CA LYS A 198 10.22 -2.50 -13.22
C LYS A 198 9.32 -3.25 -14.18
N LEU A 199 9.59 -3.09 -15.48
CA LEU A 199 9.01 -3.94 -16.51
C LEU A 199 9.52 -5.37 -16.33
N ILE A 200 8.60 -6.33 -16.47
CA ILE A 200 8.93 -7.76 -16.47
C ILE A 200 8.60 -8.33 -17.84
N ASN A 201 9.45 -9.23 -18.35
CA ASN A 201 9.15 -9.89 -19.61
C ASN A 201 8.19 -11.07 -19.41
N ASN A 202 7.48 -11.44 -20.50
CA ASN A 202 6.45 -12.47 -20.46
C ASN A 202 7.00 -13.84 -20.06
N GLU A 203 8.20 -14.18 -20.50
CA GLU A 203 8.82 -15.46 -20.17
C GLU A 203 9.12 -15.60 -18.69
N ALA A 204 9.56 -14.53 -18.04
CA ALA A 204 9.81 -14.51 -16.60
C ALA A 204 8.52 -14.74 -15.80
N VAL A 205 7.41 -14.16 -16.24
CA VAL A 205 6.10 -14.40 -15.63
C VAL A 205 5.69 -15.87 -15.78
N LEU A 206 5.84 -16.44 -16.96
CA LEU A 206 5.53 -17.86 -17.23
C LEU A 206 6.41 -18.81 -16.43
N GLN A 207 7.71 -18.56 -16.35
CA GLN A 207 8.63 -19.39 -15.58
C GLN A 207 8.32 -19.35 -14.08
N HIS A 208 8.02 -18.17 -13.56
CA HIS A 208 7.61 -18.04 -12.18
C HIS A 208 6.30 -18.75 -11.91
N ASN A 209 5.38 -18.70 -12.86
CA ASN A 209 4.05 -19.29 -12.79
C ASN A 209 3.33 -18.95 -11.49
N PRO A 210 2.97 -17.67 -11.28
CA PRO A 210 2.37 -17.24 -10.03
C PRO A 210 1.03 -17.94 -9.78
N ASP A 211 0.78 -18.22 -8.52
CA ASP A 211 -0.47 -18.81 -8.04
C ASP A 211 -1.57 -17.76 -7.93
N VAL A 212 -1.19 -16.53 -7.65
CA VAL A 212 -2.08 -15.38 -7.50
C VAL A 212 -1.36 -14.13 -7.97
N ILE A 213 -2.11 -13.21 -8.57
CA ILE A 213 -1.60 -11.92 -9.02
C ILE A 213 -2.43 -10.82 -8.36
N PHE A 214 -1.74 -9.87 -7.74
CA PHE A 214 -2.34 -8.67 -7.18
C PHE A 214 -2.13 -7.51 -8.14
N VAL A 215 -3.05 -6.57 -8.14
CA VAL A 215 -3.05 -5.44 -9.06
C VAL A 215 -3.39 -4.18 -8.29
N ALA A 216 -2.64 -3.11 -8.53
CA ALA A 216 -2.97 -1.80 -7.98
C ALA A 216 -4.28 -1.29 -8.57
N GLY A 217 -5.24 -0.94 -7.69
CA GLY A 217 -6.59 -0.59 -8.12
C GLY A 217 -6.68 0.59 -9.06
N HIS A 218 -5.74 1.56 -8.97
CA HIS A 218 -5.73 2.75 -9.82
C HIS A 218 -5.51 2.44 -11.31
N MET A 219 -4.94 1.28 -11.66
CA MET A 219 -4.73 0.91 -13.05
C MET A 219 -5.96 0.27 -13.71
N LEU A 220 -6.98 -0.03 -12.93
CA LEU A 220 -8.16 -0.72 -13.42
C LEU A 220 -9.23 0.27 -13.83
N HIS A 221 -9.63 0.22 -15.09
CA HIS A 221 -10.68 1.06 -15.67
C HIS A 221 -11.74 0.16 -16.30
N GLY A 222 -12.97 0.26 -15.81
CA GLY A 222 -14.10 -0.49 -16.33
C GLY A 222 -14.34 -1.83 -15.63
N LYS A 223 -15.53 -2.39 -15.86
CA LYS A 223 -16.02 -3.60 -15.16
C LYS A 223 -15.27 -4.88 -15.53
N GLU A 224 -14.67 -4.93 -16.72
CA GLU A 224 -14.02 -6.13 -17.23
C GLU A 224 -12.49 -6.06 -17.14
N ALA A 225 -11.94 -5.07 -16.45
CA ALA A 225 -10.50 -4.84 -16.40
C ALA A 225 -9.73 -6.04 -15.84
N LEU A 226 -10.22 -6.67 -14.76
CA LEU A 226 -9.59 -7.84 -14.16
C LEU A 226 -9.64 -9.05 -15.08
N SER A 227 -10.79 -9.34 -15.69
CA SER A 227 -10.90 -10.48 -16.60
C SER A 227 -10.10 -10.27 -17.88
N HIS A 228 -10.00 -9.03 -18.35
CA HIS A 228 -9.13 -8.67 -19.45
C HIS A 228 -7.65 -8.93 -19.11
N LEU A 229 -7.23 -8.59 -17.91
CA LEU A 229 -5.86 -8.84 -17.44
C LEU A 229 -5.57 -10.35 -17.32
N CYS A 230 -6.55 -11.17 -16.94
CA CYS A 230 -6.40 -12.62 -16.91
C CYS A 230 -6.09 -13.21 -18.31
N ARG A 231 -6.51 -12.54 -19.38
CA ARG A 231 -6.25 -12.93 -20.76
C ARG A 231 -4.98 -12.34 -21.34
N HIS A 232 -4.25 -11.52 -20.57
CA HIS A 232 -2.98 -10.97 -21.01
C HIS A 232 -2.01 -12.09 -21.39
N PRO A 233 -1.25 -11.96 -22.49
CA PRO A 233 -0.36 -13.05 -22.97
C PRO A 233 0.65 -13.52 -21.91
N ALA A 234 1.13 -12.63 -21.05
CA ALA A 234 2.05 -13.00 -19.98
C ALA A 234 1.38 -13.76 -18.84
N ILE A 235 0.08 -13.61 -18.66
CA ILE A 235 -0.66 -14.08 -17.48
C ILE A 235 -1.50 -15.31 -17.81
N ALA A 236 -2.11 -15.36 -18.99
CA ALA A 236 -3.15 -16.32 -19.35
C ALA A 236 -2.71 -17.79 -19.18
N ALA A 237 -1.46 -18.12 -19.42
CA ALA A 237 -0.95 -19.49 -19.31
C ALA A 237 -0.44 -19.86 -17.91
N THR A 238 -0.39 -18.90 -16.99
CA THR A 238 -0.02 -19.16 -15.59
C THR A 238 -1.21 -19.78 -14.83
N PHE A 239 -0.94 -20.38 -13.68
CA PHE A 239 -2.00 -20.87 -12.80
C PHE A 239 -2.97 -19.76 -12.42
N ALA A 240 -2.45 -18.59 -12.04
CA ALA A 240 -3.28 -17.42 -11.70
C ALA A 240 -4.16 -16.99 -12.88
N GLY A 241 -3.63 -16.98 -14.10
CA GLY A 241 -4.38 -16.61 -15.30
C GLY A 241 -5.47 -17.62 -15.66
N LYS A 242 -5.17 -18.91 -15.61
CA LYS A 242 -6.12 -19.98 -15.93
C LYS A 242 -7.33 -19.99 -15.02
N HIS A 243 -7.16 -19.63 -13.75
CA HIS A 243 -8.23 -19.57 -12.75
C HIS A 243 -8.70 -18.15 -12.48
N CYS A 244 -8.21 -17.17 -13.21
CA CYS A 244 -8.45 -15.74 -13.03
C CYS A 244 -8.30 -15.29 -11.56
N LEU A 245 -7.22 -15.73 -10.92
CA LEU A 245 -6.83 -15.31 -9.59
C LEU A 245 -6.00 -14.04 -9.67
N VAL A 246 -6.61 -12.99 -10.20
CA VAL A 246 -6.06 -11.64 -10.32
C VAL A 246 -6.94 -10.74 -9.49
N LYS A 247 -6.37 -10.13 -8.44
CA LYS A 247 -7.12 -9.44 -7.41
C LYS A 247 -6.64 -8.01 -7.25
N ALA A 248 -7.61 -7.08 -7.28
CA ALA A 248 -7.34 -5.66 -7.07
C ALA A 248 -7.09 -5.36 -5.59
N MET A 249 -6.13 -4.47 -5.33
CA MET A 249 -5.88 -3.91 -4.01
C MET A 249 -5.94 -2.38 -4.09
N ASP A 250 -6.41 -1.76 -3.01
CA ASP A 250 -6.34 -0.30 -2.87
C ASP A 250 -4.89 0.16 -3.02
N SER A 251 -4.64 1.09 -3.94
CA SER A 251 -3.29 1.54 -4.25
C SER A 251 -2.59 2.22 -3.06
N ASN A 252 -3.33 2.93 -2.22
CA ASN A 252 -2.76 3.58 -1.03
C ASN A 252 -2.33 2.55 0.03
N VAL A 253 -3.05 1.44 0.13
CA VAL A 253 -2.69 0.34 1.05
C VAL A 253 -1.49 -0.45 0.53
N ALA A 254 -1.47 -0.71 -0.78
CA ALA A 254 -0.49 -1.62 -1.39
C ALA A 254 0.80 -0.95 -1.82
N LEU A 255 0.78 0.34 -2.18
CA LEU A 255 1.94 1.05 -2.72
C LEU A 255 2.53 2.06 -1.74
N GLY A 256 1.71 2.59 -0.83
CA GLY A 256 2.15 3.44 0.26
C GLY A 256 1.76 2.81 1.59
N LEU A 257 2.68 2.74 2.53
CA LEU A 257 2.35 2.20 3.84
C LEU A 257 1.43 3.15 4.61
N SER A 258 0.36 2.60 5.17
CA SER A 258 -0.66 3.35 5.90
C SER A 258 -1.07 2.61 7.18
N PRO A 259 -1.84 3.26 8.07
CA PRO A 259 -2.42 2.58 9.24
C PRO A 259 -3.29 1.36 8.90
N ARG A 260 -3.74 1.23 7.64
CA ARG A 260 -4.49 0.05 7.14
C ARG A 260 -3.58 -1.12 6.73
N PHE A 261 -2.34 -1.15 7.19
CA PHE A 261 -1.35 -2.17 6.83
C PHE A 261 -1.88 -3.60 7.05
N ALA A 262 -2.46 -3.87 8.22
CA ALA A 262 -3.00 -5.20 8.53
C ALA A 262 -4.18 -5.57 7.61
N GLN A 263 -4.95 -4.60 7.15
CA GLN A 263 -6.02 -4.81 6.17
C GLN A 263 -5.45 -5.25 4.81
N GLY A 264 -4.35 -4.65 4.38
CA GLY A 264 -3.62 -5.09 3.19
C GLY A 264 -3.10 -6.51 3.33
N MET A 265 -2.54 -6.86 4.48
CA MET A 265 -2.09 -8.21 4.79
C MET A 265 -3.23 -9.22 4.73
N SER A 266 -4.38 -8.88 5.29
CA SER A 266 -5.59 -9.71 5.25
C SER A 266 -6.07 -9.95 3.82
N ALA A 267 -6.07 -8.93 2.98
CA ALA A 267 -6.48 -9.04 1.57
C ALA A 267 -5.55 -10.00 0.79
N ILE A 268 -4.25 -9.88 0.99
CA ILE A 268 -3.28 -10.78 0.36
C ILE A 268 -3.48 -12.21 0.86
N SER A 269 -3.60 -12.41 2.16
CA SER A 269 -3.81 -13.70 2.80
C SER A 269 -5.06 -14.40 2.26
N GLU A 270 -6.20 -13.70 2.19
CA GLU A 270 -7.46 -14.23 1.70
C GLU A 270 -7.33 -14.77 0.26
N HIS A 271 -6.73 -13.99 -0.63
CA HIS A 271 -6.59 -14.40 -2.02
C HIS A 271 -5.54 -15.50 -2.20
N ALA A 272 -4.48 -15.50 -1.42
CA ALA A 272 -3.51 -16.57 -1.41
C ALA A 272 -4.12 -17.89 -0.94
N LEU A 273 -4.99 -17.86 0.08
CA LEU A 273 -5.70 -19.05 0.56
C LEU A 273 -6.70 -19.58 -0.47
N GLN A 274 -7.35 -18.73 -1.25
CA GLN A 274 -8.20 -19.15 -2.37
C GLN A 274 -7.39 -19.95 -3.41
N ALA A 275 -6.18 -19.47 -3.73
CA ALA A 275 -5.29 -20.17 -4.66
C ALA A 275 -4.86 -21.54 -4.11
N LEU A 276 -4.56 -21.62 -2.82
CA LEU A 276 -4.23 -22.90 -2.16
C LEU A 276 -5.41 -23.87 -2.20
N ALA A 277 -6.62 -23.42 -1.94
CA ALA A 277 -7.82 -24.24 -2.00
C ALA A 277 -8.05 -24.81 -3.39
N LEU A 278 -7.86 -24.01 -4.43
CA LEU A 278 -7.96 -24.46 -5.84
C LEU A 278 -6.87 -25.48 -6.19
N LYS A 279 -5.65 -25.28 -5.74
CA LYS A 279 -4.56 -26.25 -5.93
C LYS A 279 -4.85 -27.58 -5.26
N ALA A 280 -5.35 -27.57 -4.03
CA ALA A 280 -5.71 -28.76 -3.30
C ALA A 280 -6.80 -29.57 -4.03
N VAL A 281 -7.82 -28.88 -4.58
CA VAL A 281 -8.87 -29.54 -5.38
C VAL A 281 -8.29 -30.14 -6.65
N ASN A 282 -7.40 -29.44 -7.35
CA ASN A 282 -6.78 -29.94 -8.59
C ASN A 282 -5.88 -31.15 -8.33
N GLU A 283 -5.12 -31.15 -7.23
CA GLU A 283 -4.27 -32.28 -6.83
C GLU A 283 -5.09 -33.52 -6.48
N THR A 284 -6.25 -33.36 -5.84
CA THR A 284 -7.17 -34.47 -5.53
C THR A 284 -7.95 -34.93 -6.76
N ALA A 285 -8.17 -34.06 -7.75
CA ALA A 285 -8.88 -34.37 -8.99
C ALA A 285 -8.01 -35.04 -10.05
N THR A 286 -6.68 -35.04 -9.88
CA THR A 286 -5.73 -35.73 -10.74
C THR A 286 -5.39 -37.10 -10.13
N PRO A 287 -6.24 -38.13 -10.27
CA PRO A 287 -5.92 -39.39 -9.64
C PRO A 287 -4.93 -40.18 -10.48
N ALA A 288 -4.12 -40.93 -9.82
CA ALA A 288 -3.55 -42.23 -10.15
C ALA A 288 -3.32 -42.64 -11.64
N ARG A 289 -3.72 -41.88 -12.66
CA ARG A 289 -3.42 -42.14 -14.07
C ARG A 289 -1.94 -41.99 -14.40
N ASP A 290 -1.25 -41.08 -13.70
CA ASP A 290 0.17 -40.82 -13.91
C ASP A 290 1.08 -41.76 -13.11
N LYS A 291 0.52 -42.63 -12.27
CA LYS A 291 1.29 -43.60 -11.48
C LYS A 291 1.35 -44.98 -12.10
N ALA A 292 0.66 -45.20 -13.21
CA ALA A 292 0.57 -46.54 -13.88
C ALA A 292 1.35 -46.61 -15.22
N GLU A 293 2.05 -45.51 -15.61
CA GLU A 293 3.03 -45.49 -16.68
C GLU A 293 4.42 -45.30 -16.08
#